data_881a31ae077b3190fc40cac236e8731d
#
_entry.id   881a31ae077b3190fc40cac236e8731d
#
_cell.length_a   1.000
_cell.length_b   1.000
_cell.length_c   1.000
_cell.angle_alpha   90.00
_cell.angle_beta   90.00
_cell.angle_gamma   90.00
#
_symmetry.space_group_name_H-M   'P 1'
#
loop_
_entity.id
_entity.type
_entity.pdbx_description
1 polymer ?
#
loop_
_entity_poly.entity_id
_entity_poly.type
_entity_poly.pdbx_seq_one_letter_code
_entity_poly.pdbx_strand_id
1 'polypeptide(L)'
;MGYHLSTFLALHEFLSSPGNENLPPFSFLIIDQPSQVYFPSAASGENILDEINSHNQLMTARENDILATKKIFEMLSSAIESNAFKFQVIVLEHADQTIWGEIPHTYEAAQWKTAKDGLIPKEWV
;
A
#
# COMPACT_ATOMS: atom_id res chain seq x y z
N MET A 1 -10.01 -3.86 -4.80
CA MET A 1 -8.70 -4.04 -4.10
C MET A 1 -8.86 -4.77 -2.77
N GLY A 2 -9.70 -4.33 -1.84
CA GLY A 2 -9.82 -4.92 -0.51
C GLY A 2 -10.04 -6.43 -0.49
N TYR A 3 -10.91 -6.97 -1.33
CA TYR A 3 -11.17 -8.42 -1.40
C TYR A 3 -9.94 -9.24 -1.78
N HIS A 4 -9.15 -8.79 -2.75
CA HIS A 4 -7.94 -9.51 -3.16
C HIS A 4 -6.92 -9.53 -2.03
N LEU A 5 -6.71 -8.38 -1.38
CA LEU A 5 -5.78 -8.27 -0.28
C LEU A 5 -6.20 -9.15 0.90
N SER A 6 -7.47 -9.12 1.29
CA SER A 6 -8.02 -9.98 2.33
C SER A 6 -7.87 -11.47 2.00
N THR A 7 -8.04 -11.85 0.72
CA THR A 7 -7.85 -13.24 0.28
C THR A 7 -6.41 -13.68 0.41
N PHE A 8 -5.43 -12.85 0.02
CA PHE A 8 -4.02 -13.19 0.17
C PHE A 8 -3.59 -13.26 1.64
N LEU A 9 -4.07 -12.35 2.48
CA LEU A 9 -3.78 -12.38 3.91
C LEU A 9 -4.40 -13.63 4.57
N ALA A 10 -5.64 -13.98 4.24
CA ALA A 10 -6.28 -15.20 4.73
C ALA A 10 -5.55 -16.47 4.28
N LEU A 11 -5.01 -16.49 3.05
CA LEU A 11 -4.19 -17.59 2.58
C LEU A 11 -2.90 -17.72 3.40
N HIS A 12 -2.21 -16.62 3.69
CA HIS A 12 -1.01 -16.63 4.52
C HIS A 12 -1.32 -17.11 5.94
N GLU A 13 -2.42 -16.65 6.52
CA GLU A 13 -2.90 -17.09 7.83
C GLU A 13 -3.18 -18.60 7.83
N PHE A 14 -3.92 -19.10 6.83
CA PHE A 14 -4.20 -20.52 6.67
C PHE A 14 -2.93 -21.37 6.57
N LEU A 15 -1.99 -20.97 5.70
CA LEU A 15 -0.72 -21.70 5.52
C LEU A 15 0.18 -21.65 6.76
N SER A 16 0.04 -20.63 7.59
CA SER A 16 0.78 -20.47 8.85
C SER A 16 0.11 -21.13 10.04
N SER A 17 -1.11 -21.67 9.87
CA SER A 17 -1.90 -22.28 10.96
C SER A 17 -1.37 -23.65 11.36
N PRO A 18 -1.53 -24.04 12.65
CA PRO A 18 -1.19 -25.38 13.11
C PRO A 18 -1.94 -26.47 12.30
N GLY A 19 -1.24 -27.53 11.96
CA GLY A 19 -1.78 -28.61 11.13
C GLY A 19 -1.50 -28.50 9.63
N ASN A 20 -0.95 -27.37 9.20
CA ASN A 20 -0.60 -27.12 7.80
C ASN A 20 0.92 -27.10 7.54
N GLU A 21 1.71 -27.67 8.46
CA GLU A 21 3.19 -27.66 8.43
C GLU A 21 3.78 -28.36 7.19
N ASN A 22 2.99 -29.21 6.52
CA ASN A 22 3.38 -29.89 5.27
C ASN A 22 3.12 -29.05 4.01
N LEU A 23 2.44 -27.92 4.14
CA LEU A 23 2.20 -27.00 3.02
C LEU A 23 3.38 -26.04 2.88
N PRO A 24 3.76 -25.67 1.63
CA PRO A 24 4.84 -24.71 1.44
C PRO A 24 4.44 -23.35 2.02
N PRO A 25 5.17 -22.80 3.00
CA PRO A 25 4.88 -21.48 3.52
C PRO A 25 5.26 -20.41 2.50
N PHE A 26 4.37 -19.46 2.24
CA PHE A 26 4.75 -18.21 1.60
C PHE A 26 5.37 -17.30 2.66
N SER A 27 6.67 -17.04 2.55
CA SER A 27 7.41 -16.22 3.52
C SER A 27 7.29 -14.72 3.27
N PHE A 28 6.74 -14.31 2.14
CA PHE A 28 6.54 -12.90 1.80
C PHE A 28 5.35 -12.69 0.87
N LEU A 29 4.82 -11.47 0.87
CA LEU A 29 3.79 -10.96 -0.03
C LEU A 29 4.29 -9.63 -0.61
N ILE A 30 4.26 -9.49 -1.94
CA ILE A 30 4.55 -8.22 -2.62
C ILE A 30 3.24 -7.62 -3.09
N ILE A 31 3.03 -6.35 -2.78
CA ILE A 31 1.86 -5.58 -3.17
C ILE A 31 2.34 -4.34 -3.91
N ASP A 32 1.93 -4.22 -5.17
CA ASP A 32 2.27 -3.08 -6.00
C ASP A 32 1.10 -2.09 -6.02
N GLN A 33 1.39 -0.86 -5.62
CA GLN A 33 0.50 0.30 -5.63
C GLN A 33 -0.93 0.01 -5.10
N PRO A 34 -1.08 -0.46 -3.86
CA PRO A 34 -2.41 -0.78 -3.32
C PRO A 34 -3.34 0.44 -3.25
N SER A 35 -2.80 1.66 -3.26
CA SER A 35 -3.56 2.91 -3.24
C SER A 35 -4.00 3.40 -4.62
N GLN A 36 -3.50 2.83 -5.71
CA GLN A 36 -3.73 3.32 -7.08
C GLN A 36 -5.23 3.47 -7.44
N VAL A 37 -6.10 2.70 -6.82
CA VAL A 37 -7.56 2.78 -7.03
C VAL A 37 -8.14 4.09 -6.48
N TYR A 38 -7.44 4.76 -5.57
CA TYR A 38 -7.90 5.95 -4.86
C TYR A 38 -7.29 7.26 -5.38
N PHE A 39 -6.40 7.22 -6.38
CA PHE A 39 -5.87 8.41 -7.04
C PHE A 39 -6.42 8.53 -8.47
N PRO A 40 -7.65 9.05 -8.67
CA PRO A 40 -8.11 9.37 -10.00
C PRO A 40 -7.22 10.49 -10.55
N SER A 41 -6.65 10.25 -11.72
CA SER A 41 -5.96 11.30 -12.48
C SER A 41 -6.88 12.50 -12.62
N ALA A 42 -6.40 13.69 -12.27
CA ALA A 42 -7.13 14.93 -12.38
C ALA A 42 -7.72 15.08 -13.80
N ALA A 43 -9.03 14.96 -13.92
CA ALA A 43 -9.73 15.23 -15.15
C ALA A 43 -9.68 16.74 -15.39
N SER A 44 -9.08 17.10 -16.51
CA SER A 44 -9.01 18.45 -17.06
C SER A 44 -10.39 18.95 -17.46
N GLY A 45 -10.74 20.19 -17.11
CA GLY A 45 -11.74 20.91 -17.87
C GLY A 45 -12.74 21.76 -17.11
N GLU A 46 -12.45 23.05 -17.08
CA GLU A 46 -13.34 24.19 -17.36
C GLU A 46 -14.53 24.52 -16.43
N ASN A 47 -14.36 25.59 -15.64
CA ASN A 47 -15.22 26.76 -15.41
C ASN A 47 -15.01 27.38 -14.03
N ILE A 48 -14.78 28.71 -13.96
CA ILE A 48 -14.31 29.42 -12.76
C ILE A 48 -15.30 29.40 -11.57
N LEU A 49 -16.58 29.20 -11.78
CA LEU A 49 -17.57 29.04 -10.68
C LEU A 49 -17.68 27.61 -10.17
N ASP A 50 -17.27 26.65 -10.97
CA ASP A 50 -17.08 25.25 -10.54
C ASP A 50 -15.74 25.05 -9.82
N GLU A 51 -14.79 25.97 -9.96
CA GLU A 51 -13.46 25.84 -9.35
C GLU A 51 -13.49 25.84 -7.81
N ILE A 52 -14.33 26.67 -7.17
CA ILE A 52 -14.38 26.71 -5.69
C ILE A 52 -15.07 25.47 -5.14
N ASN A 53 -16.15 25.02 -5.75
CA ASN A 53 -16.83 23.79 -5.37
C ASN A 53 -16.01 22.56 -5.76
N SER A 54 -15.36 22.58 -6.90
CA SER A 54 -14.43 21.54 -7.36
C SER A 54 -13.19 21.48 -6.48
N HIS A 55 -12.65 22.60 -6.02
CA HIS A 55 -11.50 22.63 -5.14
C HIS A 55 -11.81 22.01 -3.78
N ASN A 56 -12.95 22.32 -3.18
CA ASN A 56 -13.40 21.72 -1.91
C ASN A 56 -13.72 20.23 -2.09
N GLN A 57 -14.32 19.82 -3.20
CA GLN A 57 -14.58 18.40 -3.49
C GLN A 57 -13.28 17.63 -3.76
N LEU A 58 -12.32 18.22 -4.46
CA LEU A 58 -11.00 17.62 -4.71
C LEU A 58 -10.19 17.50 -3.41
N MET A 59 -10.24 18.48 -2.52
CA MET A 59 -9.58 18.40 -1.21
C MET A 59 -10.19 17.28 -0.36
N THR A 60 -11.52 17.19 -0.28
CA THR A 60 -12.21 16.13 0.46
C THR A 60 -11.94 14.73 -0.14
N ALA A 61 -11.92 14.61 -1.48
CA ALA A 61 -11.56 13.36 -2.14
C ALA A 61 -10.12 12.94 -1.81
N ARG A 62 -9.17 13.87 -1.87
CA ARG A 62 -7.76 13.62 -1.54
C ARG A 62 -7.55 13.23 -0.09
N GLU A 63 -8.26 13.86 0.85
CA GLU A 63 -8.24 13.48 2.27
C GLU A 63 -8.78 12.06 2.47
N ASN A 64 -9.87 11.70 1.80
CA ASN A 64 -10.41 10.34 1.84
C ASN A 64 -9.46 9.30 1.27
N ASP A 65 -8.76 9.63 0.20
CA ASP A 65 -7.76 8.75 -0.43
C ASP A 65 -6.56 8.51 0.51
N ILE A 66 -6.09 9.56 1.18
CA ILE A 66 -5.02 9.46 2.19
C ILE A 66 -5.47 8.56 3.34
N LEU A 67 -6.69 8.76 3.85
CA LEU A 67 -7.24 7.93 4.93
C LEU A 67 -7.42 6.47 4.50
N ALA A 68 -7.87 6.24 3.28
CA ALA A 68 -8.01 4.89 2.74
C ALA A 68 -6.64 4.20 2.60
N THR A 69 -5.63 4.91 2.11
CA THR A 69 -4.26 4.41 2.02
C THR A 69 -3.70 4.08 3.40
N LYS A 70 -3.87 4.97 4.38
CA LYS A 70 -3.45 4.71 5.77
C LYS A 70 -4.08 3.45 6.33
N LYS A 71 -5.38 3.23 6.10
CA LYS A 71 -6.09 2.01 6.53
C LYS A 71 -5.53 0.74 5.91
N ILE A 72 -5.04 0.79 4.67
CA ILE A 72 -4.39 -0.36 4.05
C ILE A 72 -3.13 -0.74 4.83
N PHE A 73 -2.27 0.22 5.15
CA PHE A 73 -1.06 -0.03 5.94
C PHE A 73 -1.39 -0.51 7.37
N GLU A 74 -2.39 0.06 8.03
CA GLU A 74 -2.87 -0.39 9.34
C GLU A 74 -3.34 -1.85 9.30
N MET A 75 -4.09 -2.23 8.28
CA MET A 75 -4.55 -3.60 8.07
C MET A 75 -3.38 -4.57 7.83
N LEU A 76 -2.40 -4.18 7.01
CA LEU A 76 -1.22 -4.99 6.74
C LEU A 76 -0.38 -5.19 8.01
N SER A 77 -0.15 -4.13 8.77
CA SER A 77 0.55 -4.19 10.05
C SER A 77 -0.14 -5.14 11.03
N SER A 78 -1.45 -5.00 11.19
CA SER A 78 -2.25 -5.88 12.05
C SER A 78 -2.23 -7.34 11.60
N ALA A 79 -2.25 -7.59 10.29
CA ALA A 79 -2.19 -8.95 9.75
C ALA A 79 -0.83 -9.62 10.03
N ILE A 80 0.28 -8.88 9.91
CA ILE A 80 1.62 -9.40 10.23
C ILE A 80 1.72 -9.73 11.72
N GLU A 81 1.26 -8.84 12.58
CA GLU A 81 1.26 -9.04 14.04
C GLU A 81 0.41 -10.26 14.44
N SER A 82 -0.81 -10.36 13.91
CA SER A 82 -1.72 -11.49 14.15
C SER A 82 -1.13 -12.84 13.74
N ASN A 83 -0.30 -12.85 12.71
CA ASN A 83 0.42 -14.04 12.25
C ASN A 83 1.79 -14.25 12.94
N ALA A 84 2.06 -13.55 14.05
CA ALA A 84 3.29 -13.65 14.81
C ALA A 84 4.55 -13.43 13.94
N PHE A 85 4.49 -12.52 12.98
CA PHE A 85 5.57 -12.15 12.07
C PHE A 85 6.13 -13.30 11.22
N LYS A 86 5.31 -14.29 10.90
CA LYS A 86 5.73 -15.47 10.12
C LYS A 86 5.95 -15.19 8.64
N PHE A 87 5.49 -14.05 8.12
CA PHE A 87 5.73 -13.62 6.75
C PHE A 87 6.01 -12.12 6.70
N GLN A 88 6.62 -11.68 5.61
CA GLN A 88 6.93 -10.27 5.33
C GLN A 88 5.98 -9.72 4.27
N VAL A 89 5.56 -8.47 4.40
CA VAL A 89 4.87 -7.75 3.33
C VAL A 89 5.80 -6.66 2.78
N ILE A 90 5.96 -6.66 1.48
CA ILE A 90 6.72 -5.66 0.73
C ILE A 90 5.71 -4.84 -0.07
N VAL A 91 5.59 -3.56 0.23
CA VAL A 91 4.68 -2.65 -0.46
C VAL A 91 5.48 -1.71 -1.34
N LEU A 92 5.17 -1.68 -2.63
CA LEU A 92 5.68 -0.69 -3.58
C LEU A 92 4.61 0.40 -3.68
N GLU A 93 4.91 1.61 -3.22
CA GLU A 93 3.91 2.67 -3.11
C GLU A 93 4.51 4.05 -3.31
N HIS A 94 3.68 4.99 -3.76
CA HIS A 94 4.02 6.41 -3.85
C HIS A 94 3.71 7.18 -2.56
N ALA A 95 3.03 6.56 -1.61
CA ALA A 95 2.71 7.14 -0.32
C ALA A 95 3.98 7.49 0.45
N ASP A 96 4.05 8.71 0.96
CA ASP A 96 5.19 9.17 1.74
C ASP A 96 5.06 8.83 3.24
N GLN A 97 6.10 9.11 3.98
CA GLN A 97 6.20 8.81 5.41
C GLN A 97 5.12 9.48 6.27
N THR A 98 4.47 10.54 5.80
CA THR A 98 3.38 11.19 6.54
C THR A 98 2.14 10.30 6.64
N ILE A 99 1.99 9.35 5.73
CA ILE A 99 0.85 8.43 5.68
C ILE A 99 1.09 7.19 6.54
N TRP A 100 2.25 6.58 6.42
CA TRP A 100 2.53 5.28 7.04
C TRP A 100 3.55 5.31 8.19
N GLY A 101 4.27 6.43 8.39
CA GLY A 101 5.41 6.50 9.32
C GLY A 101 5.07 6.30 10.80
N GLU A 102 3.80 6.50 11.20
CA GLU A 102 3.32 6.24 12.57
C GLU A 102 2.74 4.82 12.76
N ILE A 103 2.65 4.04 11.68
CA ILE A 103 2.04 2.71 11.74
C ILE A 103 3.08 1.71 12.25
N PRO A 104 2.78 0.92 13.28
CA PRO A 104 3.72 -0.06 13.83
C PRO A 104 4.20 -1.04 12.75
N HIS A 105 5.44 -1.50 12.90
CA HIS A 105 6.03 -2.54 12.05
C HIS A 105 6.20 -2.15 10.58
N THR A 106 6.10 -0.85 10.26
CA THR A 106 6.36 -0.30 8.93
C THR A 106 7.66 0.49 8.92
N TYR A 107 8.44 0.33 7.85
CA TYR A 107 9.66 1.11 7.63
C TYR A 107 9.97 1.20 6.14
N GLU A 108 10.66 2.26 5.76
CA GLU A 108 11.09 2.48 4.41
C GLU A 108 12.38 1.70 4.13
N ALA A 109 12.31 0.76 3.21
CA ALA A 109 13.46 -0.03 2.80
C ALA A 109 14.27 0.66 1.68
N ALA A 110 13.61 1.37 0.77
CA ALA A 110 14.24 2.10 -0.32
C ALA A 110 13.33 3.21 -0.87
N GLN A 111 13.93 4.25 -1.42
CA GLN A 111 13.24 5.30 -2.19
C GLN A 111 13.81 5.37 -3.60
N TRP A 112 12.94 5.36 -4.60
CA TRP A 112 13.32 5.49 -6.01
C TRP A 112 12.65 6.74 -6.62
N LYS A 113 13.16 7.93 -6.25
CA LYS A 113 12.59 9.21 -6.66
C LYS A 113 13.29 9.85 -7.84
N THR A 114 14.51 9.43 -8.15
CA THR A 114 15.31 10.00 -9.22
C THR A 114 15.74 8.94 -10.22
N ALA A 115 16.10 9.35 -11.43
CA ALA A 115 16.67 8.44 -12.44
C ALA A 115 17.98 7.77 -12.02
N LYS A 116 18.58 8.20 -10.90
CA LYS A 116 19.79 7.60 -10.33
C LYS A 116 19.48 6.50 -9.32
N ASP A 117 18.28 6.49 -8.77
CA ASP A 117 17.87 5.61 -7.68
C ASP A 117 16.93 4.50 -8.21
N GLY A 118 17.23 3.94 -9.38
CA GLY A 118 16.41 2.89 -9.98
C GLY A 118 16.54 1.55 -9.25
N LEU A 119 15.51 0.72 -9.36
CA LEU A 119 15.52 -0.66 -8.87
C LEU A 119 16.65 -1.49 -9.51
N ILE A 120 16.99 -1.17 -10.77
CA ILE A 120 18.06 -1.81 -11.52
C ILE A 120 19.32 -0.94 -11.39
N PRO A 121 20.42 -1.43 -10.80
CA PRO A 121 21.67 -0.73 -10.75
C PRO A 121 22.15 -0.35 -12.16
N LYS A 122 22.70 0.86 -12.32
CA LYS A 122 23.16 1.35 -13.64
C LYS A 122 24.22 0.48 -14.28
N GLU A 123 25.02 -0.19 -13.47
CA GLU A 123 26.05 -1.13 -13.91
C GLU A 123 25.49 -2.44 -14.47
N TRP A 124 24.18 -2.67 -14.37
CA TRP A 124 23.49 -3.84 -14.93
C TRP A 124 22.81 -3.54 -16.27
N VAL A 125 22.82 -2.29 -16.70
CA VAL A 125 22.26 -1.78 -17.95
C VAL A 125 23.40 -1.23 -18.81
#